data_e3a29149ff81579aaa9709212f19e5d1
#
_entry.id   e3a29149ff81579aaa9709212f19e5d1
#
_cell.length_a   1.000
_cell.length_b   1.000
_cell.length_c   1.000
_cell.angle_alpha   90.00
_cell.angle_beta   90.00
_cell.angle_gamma   90.00
#
_symmetry.space_group_name_H-M   'P 1'
#
loop_
_entity.id
_entity.type
_entity.pdbx_description
1 polymer ?
#
loop_
_entity_poly.entity_id
_entity_poly.type
_entity_poly.pdbx_seq_one_letter_code
_entity_poly.pdbx_strand_id
1 'polypeptide(L)'
;MAEPSAPRSPFAPWDRRELPGLFTVEESARRIGHYGWIEMRLFEALGGWVATVPELDVKTMLGRHCYHHAWHAELWVKRLPELREMRPERLIQPANAEMVETWKSPGSASAIAAYVERTLGRRG
;
A
#
# COMPACT_ATOMS: atom_id res chain seq x y z
N MET A 1 -29.75 16.45 20.91
CA MET A 1 -28.94 17.60 20.49
C MET A 1 -27.47 17.35 20.79
N ALA A 2 -26.66 17.41 19.79
CA ALA A 2 -25.23 17.13 19.99
C ALA A 2 -24.58 18.30 20.70
N GLU A 3 -23.87 18.03 21.79
CA GLU A 3 -23.07 19.05 22.43
C GLU A 3 -21.87 19.38 21.55
N PRO A 4 -21.46 20.66 21.50
CA PRO A 4 -20.25 21.00 20.78
C PRO A 4 -19.07 20.24 21.40
N SER A 5 -18.39 19.48 20.57
CA SER A 5 -17.23 18.75 21.02
C SER A 5 -16.13 19.73 21.43
N ALA A 6 -15.47 19.44 22.55
CA ALA A 6 -14.31 20.21 22.97
C ALA A 6 -13.23 20.13 21.90
N PRO A 7 -12.45 21.21 21.72
CA PRO A 7 -11.33 21.15 20.76
C PRO A 7 -10.41 20.01 21.12
N ARG A 8 -10.09 19.19 20.11
CA ARG A 8 -9.23 18.04 20.32
C ARG A 8 -7.79 18.45 20.40
N SER A 9 -7.10 17.88 21.39
CA SER A 9 -5.65 17.93 21.39
C SER A 9 -5.12 17.17 20.19
N PRO A 10 -4.10 17.66 19.47
CA PRO A 10 -3.49 16.93 18.39
C PRO A 10 -2.87 15.60 18.83
N PHE A 11 -2.68 15.43 20.14
CA PHE A 11 -2.12 14.21 20.71
C PHE A 11 -3.16 13.34 21.40
N ALA A 12 -4.43 13.75 21.38
CA ALA A 12 -5.49 12.96 21.98
C ALA A 12 -5.72 11.69 21.19
N PRO A 13 -5.95 10.55 21.85
CA PRO A 13 -6.31 9.35 21.15
C PRO A 13 -7.61 9.57 20.35
N TRP A 14 -7.70 8.91 19.23
CA TRP A 14 -8.87 9.01 18.37
C TRP A 14 -10.11 8.59 19.15
N ASP A 15 -11.13 9.42 19.11
CA ASP A 15 -12.41 9.05 19.68
C ASP A 15 -13.09 8.07 18.74
N ARG A 16 -13.21 6.83 19.21
CA ARG A 16 -13.80 5.75 18.41
C ARG A 16 -15.22 6.04 17.98
N ARG A 17 -15.94 6.87 18.74
CA ARG A 17 -17.32 7.23 18.41
C ARG A 17 -17.42 8.14 17.18
N GLU A 18 -16.31 8.78 16.84
CA GLU A 18 -16.29 9.73 15.74
C GLU A 18 -15.59 9.20 14.50
N LEU A 19 -15.06 7.97 14.57
CA LEU A 19 -14.45 7.33 13.42
C LEU A 19 -15.52 6.58 12.64
N PRO A 20 -16.03 7.18 11.55
CA PRO A 20 -17.00 6.46 10.74
C PRO A 20 -16.34 5.25 10.08
N GLY A 21 -17.05 4.13 10.04
CA GLY A 21 -16.56 2.96 9.37
C GLY A 21 -15.44 2.22 10.09
N LEU A 22 -15.53 2.13 11.41
CA LEU A 22 -14.63 1.24 12.16
C LEU A 22 -14.76 -0.16 11.62
N PHE A 23 -13.63 -0.72 11.18
CA PHE A 23 -13.59 -2.08 10.67
C PHE A 23 -13.44 -3.08 11.81
N THR A 24 -14.01 -4.27 11.62
CA THR A 24 -13.74 -5.39 12.52
C THR A 24 -12.26 -5.79 12.39
N VAL A 25 -11.79 -6.59 13.35
CA VAL A 25 -10.42 -7.12 13.29
C VAL A 25 -10.22 -7.93 12.01
N GLU A 26 -11.21 -8.74 11.64
CA GLU A 26 -11.16 -9.55 10.43
C GLU A 26 -11.10 -8.71 9.15
N GLU A 27 -11.90 -7.66 9.09
CA GLU A 27 -11.87 -6.74 7.95
C GLU A 27 -10.55 -6.00 7.86
N SER A 28 -10.03 -5.54 8.99
CA SER A 28 -8.73 -4.87 9.04
C SER A 28 -7.63 -5.80 8.57
N ALA A 29 -7.63 -7.05 9.03
CA ALA A 29 -6.65 -8.04 8.61
C ALA A 29 -6.72 -8.31 7.11
N ARG A 30 -7.93 -8.43 6.57
CA ARG A 30 -8.13 -8.66 5.14
C ARG A 30 -7.62 -7.48 4.31
N ARG A 31 -7.92 -6.25 4.71
CA ARG A 31 -7.45 -5.04 4.03
C ARG A 31 -5.94 -4.93 4.06
N ILE A 32 -5.34 -5.23 5.20
CA ILE A 32 -3.88 -5.24 5.34
C ILE A 32 -3.26 -6.29 4.43
N GLY A 33 -3.89 -7.45 4.30
CA GLY A 33 -3.45 -8.47 3.35
C GLY A 33 -3.45 -7.98 1.91
N HIS A 34 -4.49 -7.23 1.51
CA HIS A 34 -4.56 -6.63 0.18
C HIS A 34 -3.46 -5.59 -0.02
N TYR A 35 -3.22 -4.74 0.97
CA TYR A 35 -2.16 -3.73 0.91
C TYR A 35 -0.79 -4.39 0.81
N GLY A 36 -0.55 -5.44 1.60
CA GLY A 36 0.68 -6.20 1.54
C GLY A 36 0.92 -6.78 0.15
N TRP A 37 -0.12 -7.31 -0.47
CA TRP A 37 -0.03 -7.87 -1.82
C TRP A 37 0.35 -6.77 -2.84
N ILE A 38 -0.32 -5.62 -2.78
CA ILE A 38 -0.03 -4.50 -3.70
C ILE A 38 1.40 -4.02 -3.53
N GLU A 39 1.84 -3.86 -2.29
CA GLU A 39 3.21 -3.39 -2.02
C GLU A 39 4.25 -4.38 -2.57
N MET A 40 4.00 -5.69 -2.44
CA MET A 40 4.89 -6.70 -2.99
C MET A 40 4.94 -6.63 -4.51
N ARG A 41 3.78 -6.41 -5.16
CA ARG A 41 3.75 -6.28 -6.62
C ARG A 41 4.48 -5.02 -7.09
N LEU A 42 4.29 -3.91 -6.39
CA LEU A 42 5.01 -2.66 -6.70
C LEU A 42 6.52 -2.85 -6.53
N PHE A 43 6.92 -3.50 -5.45
CA PHE A 43 8.33 -3.81 -5.22
C PHE A 43 8.94 -4.60 -6.38
N GLU A 44 8.27 -5.65 -6.81
CA GLU A 44 8.75 -6.50 -7.91
C GLU A 44 8.81 -5.74 -9.23
N ALA A 45 7.77 -4.98 -9.53
CA ALA A 45 7.66 -4.23 -10.78
C ALA A 45 8.71 -3.14 -10.87
N LEU A 46 8.86 -2.34 -9.81
CA LEU A 46 9.85 -1.26 -9.79
C LEU A 46 11.27 -1.81 -9.78
N GLY A 47 11.48 -2.94 -9.11
CA GLY A 47 12.78 -3.62 -9.12
C GLY A 47 13.18 -4.06 -10.52
N GLY A 48 12.24 -4.58 -11.29
CA GLY A 48 12.48 -4.93 -12.69
C GLY A 48 12.84 -3.71 -13.53
N TRP A 49 12.18 -2.61 -13.29
CA TRP A 49 12.43 -1.36 -14.02
C TRP A 49 13.78 -0.73 -13.67
N VAL A 50 14.20 -0.85 -12.41
CA VAL A 50 15.54 -0.37 -11.99
C VAL A 50 16.62 -1.01 -12.85
N ALA A 51 16.45 -2.27 -13.21
CA ALA A 51 17.45 -2.99 -14.02
C ALA A 51 17.48 -2.55 -15.47
N THR A 52 16.38 -2.02 -16.01
CA THR A 52 16.22 -1.79 -17.44
C THR A 52 16.25 -0.32 -17.86
N VAL A 53 15.92 0.60 -16.96
CA VAL A 53 15.91 2.03 -17.27
C VAL A 53 17.35 2.56 -17.30
N PRO A 54 17.77 3.22 -18.39
CA PRO A 54 19.16 3.67 -18.52
C PRO A 54 19.45 4.99 -17.77
N GLU A 55 18.47 5.86 -17.60
CA GLU A 55 18.66 7.18 -17.00
C GLU A 55 18.98 7.04 -15.51
N LEU A 56 20.12 7.57 -15.08
CA LEU A 56 20.62 7.41 -13.73
C LEU A 56 19.68 8.01 -12.68
N ASP A 57 19.16 9.20 -12.92
CA ASP A 57 18.25 9.87 -11.98
C ASP A 57 16.94 9.12 -11.82
N VAL A 58 16.39 8.61 -12.91
CA VAL A 58 15.17 7.78 -12.87
C VAL A 58 15.46 6.46 -12.17
N LYS A 59 16.57 5.83 -12.50
CA LYS A 59 17.01 4.57 -11.88
C LYS A 59 17.15 4.72 -10.36
N THR A 60 17.75 5.80 -9.91
CA THR A 60 17.94 6.10 -8.49
C THR A 60 16.58 6.32 -7.80
N MET A 61 15.69 7.05 -8.43
CA MET A 61 14.34 7.28 -7.91
C MET A 61 13.56 5.96 -7.79
N LEU A 62 13.59 5.15 -8.84
CA LEU A 62 12.91 3.85 -8.83
C LEU A 62 13.46 2.94 -7.74
N GLY A 63 14.77 2.94 -7.55
CA GLY A 63 15.40 2.16 -6.49
C GLY A 63 14.93 2.59 -5.11
N ARG A 64 14.78 3.88 -4.88
CA ARG A 64 14.28 4.42 -3.62
C ARG A 64 12.82 4.02 -3.39
N HIS A 65 11.98 4.15 -4.41
CA HIS A 65 10.59 3.74 -4.31
C HIS A 65 10.45 2.23 -4.11
N CYS A 66 11.27 1.45 -4.81
CA CYS A 66 11.34 0.01 -4.65
C CYS A 66 11.63 -0.37 -3.19
N TYR A 67 12.62 0.28 -2.59
CA TYR A 67 12.94 0.08 -1.17
C TYR A 67 11.76 0.39 -0.26
N HIS A 68 11.07 1.52 -0.50
CA HIS A 68 9.93 1.89 0.31
C HIS A 68 8.79 0.88 0.22
N HIS A 69 8.50 0.36 -0.97
CA HIS A 69 7.45 -0.63 -1.13
C HIS A 69 7.81 -1.95 -0.43
N ALA A 70 9.07 -2.37 -0.48
CA ALA A 70 9.53 -3.54 0.24
C ALA A 70 9.36 -3.35 1.75
N TRP A 71 9.74 -2.18 2.25
CA TRP A 71 9.59 -1.84 3.66
C TRP A 71 8.13 -1.81 4.09
N HIS A 72 7.27 -1.16 3.30
CA HIS A 72 5.84 -1.13 3.60
C HIS A 72 5.23 -2.52 3.61
N ALA A 73 5.61 -3.37 2.65
CA ALA A 73 5.14 -4.75 2.62
C ALA A 73 5.50 -5.49 3.91
N GLU A 74 6.74 -5.32 4.38
CA GLU A 74 7.19 -5.92 5.62
C GLU A 74 6.36 -5.43 6.81
N LEU A 75 6.07 -4.13 6.88
CA LEU A 75 5.26 -3.57 7.95
C LEU A 75 3.84 -4.14 7.95
N TRP A 76 3.23 -4.25 6.77
CA TRP A 76 1.90 -4.83 6.66
C TRP A 76 1.87 -6.28 7.11
N VAL A 77 2.85 -7.08 6.67
CA VAL A 77 2.94 -8.50 7.06
C VAL A 77 3.11 -8.63 8.57
N LYS A 78 3.96 -7.80 9.16
CA LYS A 78 4.21 -7.83 10.61
C LYS A 78 2.99 -7.40 11.42
N ARG A 79 2.10 -6.62 10.84
CA ARG A 79 0.87 -6.18 11.52
C ARG A 79 -0.14 -7.32 11.69
N LEU A 80 -0.15 -8.28 10.78
CA LEU A 80 -1.16 -9.35 10.77
C LEU A 80 -1.17 -10.20 12.05
N PRO A 81 -0.02 -10.65 12.60
CA PRO A 81 -0.04 -11.37 13.87
C PRO A 81 -0.65 -10.56 15.02
N GLU A 82 -0.44 -9.24 15.02
CA GLU A 82 -1.03 -8.37 16.03
C GLU A 82 -2.57 -8.34 15.93
N LEU A 83 -3.11 -8.65 14.76
CA LEU A 83 -4.53 -8.77 14.52
C LEU A 83 -4.99 -10.24 14.60
N ARG A 84 -4.20 -11.08 15.27
CA ARG A 84 -4.47 -12.50 15.51
C ARG A 84 -4.43 -13.37 14.26
N GLU A 85 -3.85 -12.90 13.17
CA GLU A 85 -3.65 -13.73 11.99
C GLU A 85 -2.28 -14.41 12.08
N MET A 86 -2.31 -15.70 12.36
CA MET A 86 -1.10 -16.49 12.55
C MET A 86 -0.52 -17.03 11.24
N ARG A 87 -1.24 -16.85 10.13
CA ARG A 87 -0.80 -17.25 8.81
C ARG A 87 -0.96 -16.09 7.84
N PRO A 88 -0.06 -15.10 7.89
CA PRO A 88 -0.17 -13.91 7.05
C PRO A 88 -0.33 -14.22 5.56
N GLU A 89 0.31 -15.29 5.09
CA GLU A 89 0.25 -15.71 3.69
C GLU A 89 -1.15 -16.02 3.19
N ARG A 90 -2.07 -16.32 4.09
CA ARG A 90 -3.47 -16.58 3.72
C ARG A 90 -4.22 -15.32 3.36
N LEU A 91 -3.79 -14.19 3.90
CA LEU A 91 -4.45 -12.90 3.68
C LEU A 91 -3.71 -12.02 2.69
N ILE A 92 -2.43 -12.28 2.43
CA ILE A 92 -1.66 -11.53 1.45
C ILE A 92 -2.07 -12.00 0.06
N GLN A 93 -3.16 -11.45 -0.41
CA GLN A 93 -3.79 -11.81 -1.67
C GLN A 93 -4.35 -10.57 -2.35
N PRO A 94 -4.55 -10.63 -3.67
CA PRO A 94 -5.21 -9.52 -4.36
C PRO A 94 -6.65 -9.37 -3.90
N ALA A 95 -7.15 -8.16 -3.95
CA ALA A 95 -8.53 -7.87 -3.52
C ALA A 95 -9.56 -8.54 -4.45
N ASN A 96 -9.23 -8.69 -5.73
CA ASN A 96 -10.13 -9.27 -6.73
C ASN A 96 -9.34 -9.75 -7.96
N ALA A 97 -10.04 -10.43 -8.85
CA ALA A 97 -9.43 -10.96 -10.08
C ALA A 97 -8.97 -9.85 -11.03
N GLU A 98 -9.68 -8.74 -11.06
CA GLU A 98 -9.32 -7.60 -11.89
C GLU A 98 -7.93 -7.06 -11.54
N MET A 99 -7.62 -6.99 -10.24
CA MET A 99 -6.31 -6.57 -9.79
C MET A 99 -5.21 -7.52 -10.26
N VAL A 100 -5.47 -8.83 -10.22
CA VAL A 100 -4.53 -9.82 -10.74
C VAL A 100 -4.28 -9.61 -12.23
N GLU A 101 -5.34 -9.42 -13.01
CA GLU A 101 -5.22 -9.22 -14.44
C GLU A 101 -4.47 -7.93 -14.78
N THR A 102 -4.69 -6.87 -14.01
CA THR A 102 -3.96 -5.61 -14.18
C THR A 102 -2.45 -5.82 -14.12
N TRP A 103 -1.99 -6.71 -13.24
CA TRP A 103 -0.56 -6.96 -13.07
C TRP A 103 0.01 -8.01 -14.02
N LYS A 104 -0.84 -8.82 -14.62
CA LYS A 104 -0.41 -9.84 -15.59
C LYS A 104 -0.39 -9.34 -17.02
N SER A 105 -1.23 -8.36 -17.35
CA SER A 105 -1.37 -7.91 -18.73
C SER A 105 -0.16 -7.08 -19.16
N PRO A 106 0.09 -6.99 -20.49
CA PRO A 106 1.10 -6.06 -21.00
C PRO A 106 0.86 -4.62 -20.57
N GLY A 107 -0.40 -4.29 -20.19
CA GLY A 107 -0.76 -3.01 -19.61
C GLY A 107 -0.15 -2.76 -18.24
N SER A 108 0.43 -3.75 -17.59
CA SER A 108 1.10 -3.54 -16.31
C SER A 108 2.23 -2.53 -16.45
N ALA A 109 2.95 -2.55 -17.57
CA ALA A 109 3.97 -1.56 -17.88
C ALA A 109 3.36 -0.16 -17.98
N SER A 110 2.17 -0.05 -18.58
CA SER A 110 1.45 1.23 -18.67
C SER A 110 0.97 1.70 -17.30
N ALA A 111 0.53 0.76 -16.46
CA ALA A 111 0.13 1.08 -15.09
C ALA A 111 1.30 1.60 -14.28
N ILE A 112 2.48 1.03 -14.46
CA ILE A 112 3.70 1.48 -13.80
C ILE A 112 4.11 2.85 -14.33
N ALA A 113 4.04 3.05 -15.64
CA ALA A 113 4.33 4.35 -16.26
C ALA A 113 3.37 5.40 -15.70
N ALA A 114 2.09 5.11 -15.58
CA ALA A 114 1.11 6.00 -14.99
C ALA A 114 1.39 6.27 -13.50
N TYR A 115 1.87 5.29 -12.78
CA TYR A 115 2.30 5.46 -11.39
C TYR A 115 3.49 6.42 -11.30
N VAL A 116 4.50 6.20 -12.15
CA VAL A 116 5.68 7.04 -12.20
C VAL A 116 5.30 8.48 -12.58
N GLU A 117 4.45 8.64 -13.59
CA GLU A 117 3.97 9.95 -14.00
C GLU A 117 3.23 10.69 -12.90
N ARG A 118 2.33 9.99 -12.20
CA ARG A 118 1.59 10.59 -11.09
C ARG A 118 2.51 11.01 -9.95
N THR A 119 3.57 10.25 -9.71
CA THR A 119 4.50 10.53 -8.64
C THR A 119 5.46 11.66 -8.99
N LEU A 120 5.93 11.69 -10.23
CA LEU A 120 6.86 12.72 -10.73
C LEU A 120 6.16 13.95 -11.27
N GLY A 121 5.06 13.77 -11.99
CA GLY A 121 4.32 14.86 -12.62
C GLY A 121 3.74 15.86 -11.63
N ARG A 122 3.48 15.44 -10.40
CA ARG A 122 2.98 16.32 -9.34
C ARG A 122 4.06 17.17 -8.68
N ARG A 123 5.30 16.97 -9.05
CA ARG A 123 6.44 17.71 -8.51
C ARG A 123 6.96 18.80 -9.46
N GLY A 124 6.35 18.87 -10.62
CA GLY A 124 6.69 19.90 -11.60
C GLY A 124 6.29 21.28 -11.20
#